data_29f1eeadbb3ad029e44506c2416b9d14
#
_entry.id   29f1eeadbb3ad029e44506c2416b9d14
#
_cell.length_a   1.000
_cell.length_b   1.000
_cell.length_c   1.000
_cell.angle_alpha   90.00
_cell.angle_beta   90.00
_cell.angle_gamma   90.00
#
_symmetry.space_group_name_H-M   'P 1'
#
loop_
_entity.id
_entity.type
_entity.pdbx_description
1 polymer ?
#
loop_
_entity_poly.entity_id
_entity_poly.type
_entity_poly.pdbx_seq_one_letter_code
_entity_poly.pdbx_strand_id
1 'polypeptide(L)'
;MAQDQTLPTLWLLSDARNDAELEKALARMPRASGFIYRHYHLPDPDRYRRFWALRRIARAHGHRVILADSAITALEWGADGMYGAPLSLWPRRAGLLRLATAHNPREIALAQRKGAHAVLLSPVFATRSHPGGAVLGSVRFRHLAQLASVPVIALGGLTKAKAARLDWPRWAAIDGLS
;
A
#
# COMPACT_ATOMS: atom_id res chain seq x y z
N MET A 1 -5.91 19.11 -5.90
CA MET A 1 -4.50 19.27 -6.31
C MET A 1 -3.49 19.32 -5.15
N ALA A 2 -3.85 19.75 -3.94
CA ALA A 2 -2.92 19.80 -2.80
C ALA A 2 -2.57 18.43 -2.15
N GLN A 3 -3.32 17.38 -2.43
CA GLN A 3 -3.11 16.06 -1.82
C GLN A 3 -2.06 15.18 -2.53
N ASP A 4 -1.70 15.50 -3.75
CA ASP A 4 -0.78 14.68 -4.55
C ASP A 4 0.69 14.81 -4.10
N GLN A 5 1.08 15.96 -3.59
CA GLN A 5 2.46 16.21 -3.16
C GLN A 5 2.82 15.57 -1.80
N THR A 6 1.84 15.06 -1.05
CA THR A 6 2.06 14.47 0.27
C THR A 6 2.10 12.95 0.29
N LEU A 7 1.75 12.29 -0.83
CA LEU A 7 1.78 10.84 -0.93
C LEU A 7 3.18 10.32 -1.27
N PRO A 8 3.72 9.37 -0.49
CA PRO A 8 4.98 8.73 -0.82
C PRO A 8 4.99 8.13 -2.22
N THR A 9 6.16 8.17 -2.87
CA THR A 9 6.38 7.55 -4.18
C THR A 9 6.69 6.06 -4.07
N LEU A 10 7.30 5.63 -2.97
CA LEU A 10 7.68 4.26 -2.70
C LEU A 10 6.93 3.72 -1.49
N TRP A 11 6.38 2.51 -1.63
CA TRP A 11 5.61 1.83 -0.60
C TRP A 11 6.10 0.41 -0.35
N LEU A 12 6.28 0.03 0.90
CA LEU A 12 6.54 -1.33 1.33
C LEU A 12 5.27 -1.92 1.95
N LEU A 13 4.87 -3.11 1.51
CA LEU A 13 3.80 -3.88 2.16
C LEU A 13 4.40 -5.01 2.98
N SER A 14 3.94 -5.16 4.21
CA SER A 14 4.33 -6.28 5.04
C SER A 14 3.56 -7.57 4.68
N ASP A 15 4.26 -8.68 4.83
CA ASP A 15 3.73 -10.04 4.61
C ASP A 15 4.53 -11.03 5.47
N ALA A 16 4.00 -12.24 5.71
CA ALA A 16 4.74 -13.27 6.42
C ALA A 16 6.11 -13.58 5.80
N ARG A 17 6.21 -13.46 4.48
CA ARG A 17 7.42 -13.79 3.70
C ARG A 17 8.57 -12.81 3.90
N ASN A 18 8.28 -11.55 4.17
CA ASN A 18 9.29 -10.52 4.33
C ASN A 18 9.46 -10.04 5.78
N ASP A 19 8.78 -10.66 6.73
CA ASP A 19 8.74 -10.21 8.12
C ASP A 19 10.14 -10.06 8.74
N ALA A 20 11.03 -11.02 8.50
CA ALA A 20 12.39 -11.02 9.05
C ALA A 20 13.27 -9.88 8.52
N GLU A 21 12.92 -9.28 7.37
CA GLU A 21 13.72 -8.24 6.72
C GLU A 21 13.12 -6.84 6.86
N LEU A 22 11.92 -6.71 7.46
CA LEU A 22 11.17 -5.45 7.50
C LEU A 22 11.93 -4.33 8.22
N GLU A 23 12.62 -4.61 9.33
CA GLU A 23 13.39 -3.60 10.05
C GLU A 23 14.50 -3.02 9.16
N LYS A 24 15.25 -3.89 8.48
CA LYS A 24 16.32 -3.47 7.58
C LYS A 24 15.77 -2.72 6.36
N ALA A 25 14.67 -3.22 5.79
CA ALA A 25 14.02 -2.59 4.64
C ALA A 25 13.56 -1.18 4.99
N LEU A 26 12.84 -1.01 6.10
CA LEU A 26 12.39 0.31 6.58
C LEU A 26 13.54 1.28 6.85
N ALA A 27 14.66 0.79 7.39
CA ALA A 27 15.82 1.64 7.64
C ALA A 27 16.56 2.06 6.34
N ARG A 28 16.48 1.27 5.28
CA ARG A 28 17.17 1.51 4.00
C ARG A 28 16.34 2.27 2.98
N MET A 29 15.01 2.27 3.13
CA MET A 29 14.13 2.98 2.22
C MET A 29 14.40 4.49 2.24
N PRO A 30 14.21 5.19 1.12
CA PRO A 30 14.25 6.65 1.10
C PRO A 30 13.36 7.24 2.19
N ARG A 31 13.81 8.30 2.85
CA ARG A 31 12.99 9.00 3.85
C ARG A 31 11.65 9.42 3.26
N ALA A 32 10.63 9.49 4.10
CA ALA A 32 9.26 9.84 3.72
C ALA A 32 8.61 8.86 2.72
N SER A 33 9.04 7.60 2.71
CA SER A 33 8.34 6.49 2.03
C SER A 33 7.06 6.09 2.77
N GLY A 34 6.31 5.15 2.22
CA GLY A 34 5.12 4.59 2.84
C GLY A 34 5.33 3.14 3.28
N PHE A 35 4.69 2.78 4.37
CA PHE A 35 4.66 1.42 4.89
C PHE A 35 3.22 1.00 5.14
N ILE A 36 2.80 -0.13 4.54
CA ILE A 36 1.48 -0.72 4.74
C ILE A 36 1.64 -2.01 5.53
N TYR A 37 1.19 -2.00 6.77
CA TYR A 37 1.26 -3.15 7.66
C TYR A 37 0.04 -4.03 7.51
N ARG A 38 0.23 -5.29 7.13
CA ARG A 38 -0.84 -6.28 6.94
C ARG A 38 -0.81 -7.37 7.99
N HIS A 39 0.16 -8.25 7.99
CA HIS A 39 0.40 -9.33 8.98
C HIS A 39 -0.85 -10.06 9.44
N TYR A 40 -1.74 -10.41 8.50
CA TYR A 40 -3.00 -11.13 8.78
C TYR A 40 -2.80 -12.53 9.38
N HIS A 41 -1.58 -13.07 9.27
CA HIS A 41 -1.21 -14.39 9.80
C HIS A 41 -0.95 -14.38 11.30
N LEU A 42 -0.80 -13.23 11.92
CA LEU A 42 -0.58 -13.09 13.37
C LEU A 42 -1.91 -12.91 14.11
N PRO A 43 -2.08 -13.52 15.31
CA PRO A 43 -3.19 -13.19 16.19
C PRO A 43 -3.04 -11.77 16.74
N ASP A 44 -4.15 -11.15 17.12
CA ASP A 44 -4.20 -9.71 17.46
C ASP A 44 -3.16 -9.23 18.47
N PRO A 45 -2.88 -9.92 19.62
CA PRO A 45 -1.85 -9.43 20.54
C PRO A 45 -0.46 -9.37 19.92
N ASP A 46 -0.10 -10.38 19.11
CA ASP A 46 1.21 -10.44 18.43
C ASP A 46 1.26 -9.47 17.27
N ARG A 47 0.18 -9.36 16.51
CA ARG A 47 0.02 -8.43 15.40
C ARG A 47 0.18 -7.00 15.89
N TYR A 48 -0.43 -6.63 17.01
CA TYR A 48 -0.30 -5.32 17.64
C TYR A 48 1.14 -5.03 18.08
N ARG A 49 1.79 -5.98 18.80
CA ARG A 49 3.18 -5.81 19.24
C ARG A 49 4.13 -5.62 18.06
N ARG A 50 3.95 -6.43 17.01
CA ARG A 50 4.76 -6.34 15.79
C ARG A 50 4.55 -5.02 15.06
N PHE A 51 3.31 -4.56 14.94
CA PHE A 51 2.99 -3.25 14.39
C PHE A 51 3.74 -2.12 15.11
N TRP A 52 3.71 -2.09 16.42
CA TRP A 52 4.35 -1.06 17.20
C TRP A 52 5.88 -1.05 17.06
N ALA A 53 6.50 -2.21 17.02
CA ALA A 53 7.94 -2.33 16.79
C ALA A 53 8.34 -1.73 15.43
N LEU A 54 7.64 -2.12 14.36
CA LEU A 54 7.91 -1.63 13.00
C LEU A 54 7.53 -0.15 12.82
N ARG A 55 6.40 0.27 13.41
CA ARG A 55 5.97 1.68 13.38
C ARG A 55 7.03 2.61 13.97
N ARG A 56 7.66 2.23 15.07
CA ARG A 56 8.72 3.03 15.68
C ARG A 56 9.88 3.26 14.72
N ILE A 57 10.32 2.24 14.00
CA ILE A 57 11.39 2.34 13.00
C ILE A 57 10.93 3.18 11.82
N ALA A 58 9.75 2.89 11.28
CA ALA A 58 9.20 3.63 10.15
C ALA A 58 9.11 5.13 10.45
N ARG A 59 8.61 5.50 11.61
CA ARG A 59 8.51 6.92 12.02
C ARG A 59 9.86 7.60 12.24
N ALA A 60 10.86 6.90 12.76
CA ALA A 60 12.22 7.44 12.89
C ALA A 60 12.81 7.84 11.53
N HIS A 61 12.37 7.20 10.44
CA HIS A 61 12.76 7.52 9.07
C HIS A 61 11.74 8.43 8.34
N GLY A 62 10.71 8.90 9.04
CA GLY A 62 9.68 9.80 8.48
C GLY A 62 8.68 9.10 7.56
N HIS A 63 8.58 7.77 7.61
CA HIS A 63 7.63 7.03 6.77
C HIS A 63 6.19 7.19 7.24
N ARG A 64 5.26 7.22 6.30
CA ARG A 64 3.82 7.10 6.54
C ARG A 64 3.49 5.65 6.88
N VAL A 65 2.77 5.42 7.97
CA VAL A 65 2.41 4.09 8.44
C VAL A 65 0.91 3.87 8.28
N ILE A 66 0.55 2.92 7.44
CA ILE A 66 -0.83 2.56 7.10
C ILE A 66 -1.14 1.19 7.68
N LEU A 67 -2.30 1.04 8.32
CA LEU A 67 -2.75 -0.24 8.83
C LEU A 67 -3.78 -0.87 7.88
N ALA A 68 -3.57 -2.13 7.56
CA ALA A 68 -4.56 -2.91 6.80
C ALA A 68 -5.63 -3.46 7.74
N ASP A 69 -6.51 -2.57 8.19
CA ASP A 69 -7.60 -2.86 9.12
C ASP A 69 -8.67 -1.76 9.04
N SER A 70 -9.67 -1.83 9.94
CA SER A 70 -10.72 -0.83 10.06
C SER A 70 -10.17 0.56 10.40
N ALA A 71 -10.94 1.59 10.10
CA ALA A 71 -10.60 2.96 10.48
C ALA A 71 -10.49 3.14 12.01
N ILE A 72 -11.27 2.39 12.78
CA ILE A 72 -11.24 2.42 14.25
C ILE A 72 -9.92 1.83 14.73
N THR A 73 -9.57 0.63 14.31
CA THR A 73 -8.30 -0.02 14.67
C THR A 73 -7.09 0.83 14.24
N ALA A 74 -7.15 1.43 13.05
CA ALA A 74 -6.08 2.31 12.57
C ALA A 74 -5.86 3.52 13.49
N LEU A 75 -6.95 4.13 13.98
CA LEU A 75 -6.86 5.23 14.96
C LEU A 75 -6.33 4.76 16.31
N GLU A 76 -6.85 3.65 16.84
CA GLU A 76 -6.43 3.08 18.13
C GLU A 76 -4.95 2.70 18.14
N TRP A 77 -4.47 2.14 17.03
CA TRP A 77 -3.06 1.77 16.89
C TRP A 77 -2.16 2.95 16.49
N GLY A 78 -2.75 4.13 16.26
CA GLY A 78 -2.01 5.34 15.90
C GLY A 78 -1.35 5.27 14.52
N ALA A 79 -1.98 4.61 13.57
CA ALA A 79 -1.57 4.63 12.17
C ALA A 79 -1.92 5.98 11.51
N ASP A 80 -1.21 6.34 10.45
CA ASP A 80 -1.49 7.54 9.66
C ASP A 80 -2.63 7.33 8.65
N GLY A 81 -3.07 6.08 8.48
CA GLY A 81 -4.15 5.73 7.57
C GLY A 81 -4.53 4.26 7.61
N MET A 82 -5.49 3.93 6.78
CA MET A 82 -6.01 2.58 6.59
C MET A 82 -5.87 2.10 5.15
N TYR A 83 -5.82 0.78 4.97
CA TYR A 83 -5.71 0.12 3.69
C TYR A 83 -6.67 -1.07 3.62
N GLY A 84 -7.37 -1.23 2.50
CA GLY A 84 -8.25 -2.37 2.29
C GLY A 84 -9.05 -2.31 1.00
N ALA A 85 -10.02 -3.21 0.89
CA ALA A 85 -10.98 -3.19 -0.22
C ALA A 85 -11.80 -1.88 -0.20
N PRO A 86 -12.33 -1.41 -1.34
CA PRO A 86 -13.07 -0.14 -1.39
C PRO A 86 -14.21 -0.03 -0.36
N LEU A 87 -14.91 -1.12 -0.09
CA LEU A 87 -16.03 -1.12 0.88
C LEU A 87 -15.55 -0.98 2.33
N SER A 88 -14.35 -1.47 2.66
CA SER A 88 -13.79 -1.38 4.01
C SER A 88 -13.34 0.03 4.39
N LEU A 89 -13.28 0.97 3.44
CA LEU A 89 -12.96 2.37 3.71
C LEU A 89 -14.11 3.12 4.42
N TRP A 90 -15.23 2.50 4.62
CA TRP A 90 -16.36 3.05 5.32
C TRP A 90 -16.51 2.42 6.72
N PRO A 91 -16.91 3.17 7.75
CA PRO A 91 -17.14 4.62 7.80
C PRO A 91 -15.86 5.45 7.73
N ARG A 92 -15.96 6.62 7.11
CA ARG A 92 -14.82 7.54 7.00
C ARG A 92 -14.48 8.13 8.36
N ARG A 93 -13.19 8.31 8.62
CA ARG A 93 -12.68 9.03 9.80
C ARG A 93 -11.76 10.15 9.33
N ALA A 94 -11.95 11.33 9.92
CA ALA A 94 -11.07 12.48 9.65
C ALA A 94 -9.63 12.18 10.07
N GLY A 95 -8.68 12.75 9.36
CA GLY A 95 -7.25 12.61 9.65
C GLY A 95 -6.61 11.31 9.19
N LEU A 96 -7.38 10.30 8.76
CA LEU A 96 -6.82 9.06 8.21
C LEU A 96 -6.67 9.11 6.69
N LEU A 97 -5.48 8.75 6.22
CA LEU A 97 -5.23 8.44 4.81
C LEU A 97 -5.94 7.12 4.46
N ARG A 98 -6.68 7.10 3.35
CA ARG A 98 -7.43 5.93 2.90
C ARG A 98 -6.85 5.42 1.60
N LEU A 99 -6.26 4.23 1.65
CA LEU A 99 -5.70 3.55 0.49
C LEU A 99 -6.58 2.35 0.13
N ALA A 100 -7.04 2.28 -1.11
CA ALA A 100 -7.87 1.18 -1.59
C ALA A 100 -7.11 0.24 -2.51
N THR A 101 -7.40 -1.06 -2.44
CA THR A 101 -7.02 -2.00 -3.50
C THR A 101 -7.94 -1.86 -4.70
N ALA A 102 -7.45 -2.07 -5.91
CA ALA A 102 -8.26 -2.25 -7.10
C ALA A 102 -7.57 -3.14 -8.13
N HIS A 103 -8.38 -3.89 -8.90
CA HIS A 103 -7.92 -4.83 -9.92
C HIS A 103 -8.60 -4.58 -11.27
N ASN A 104 -9.63 -3.76 -11.31
CA ASN A 104 -10.46 -3.51 -12.49
C ASN A 104 -11.13 -2.12 -12.41
N PRO A 105 -11.75 -1.64 -13.52
CA PRO A 105 -12.39 -0.31 -13.56
C PRO A 105 -13.48 -0.10 -12.51
N ARG A 106 -14.26 -1.16 -12.21
CA ARG A 106 -15.38 -1.07 -11.24
C ARG A 106 -14.87 -0.82 -9.83
N GLU A 107 -13.76 -1.48 -9.45
CA GLU A 107 -13.12 -1.29 -8.14
C GLU A 107 -12.48 0.09 -8.02
N ILE A 108 -11.84 0.60 -9.09
CA ILE A 108 -11.32 1.97 -9.15
C ILE A 108 -12.46 2.97 -8.89
N ALA A 109 -13.56 2.86 -9.64
CA ALA A 109 -14.71 3.74 -9.49
C ALA A 109 -15.33 3.64 -8.08
N LEU A 110 -15.42 2.42 -7.52
CA LEU A 110 -15.93 2.21 -6.18
C LEU A 110 -15.02 2.83 -5.12
N ALA A 111 -13.70 2.65 -5.22
CA ALA A 111 -12.72 3.25 -4.33
C ALA A 111 -12.86 4.78 -4.29
N GLN A 112 -13.00 5.41 -5.45
CA GLN A 112 -13.20 6.86 -5.57
C GLN A 112 -14.50 7.30 -4.90
N ARG A 113 -15.61 6.62 -5.16
CA ARG A 113 -16.91 6.92 -4.50
C ARG A 113 -16.84 6.75 -2.99
N LYS A 114 -16.06 5.79 -2.49
CA LYS A 114 -15.82 5.58 -1.06
C LYS A 114 -14.81 6.55 -0.46
N GLY A 115 -14.22 7.43 -1.27
CA GLY A 115 -13.34 8.49 -0.83
C GLY A 115 -11.92 8.02 -0.54
N ALA A 116 -11.42 7.06 -1.32
CA ALA A 116 -10.00 6.73 -1.31
C ALA A 116 -9.16 7.95 -1.67
N HIS A 117 -8.03 8.11 -0.99
CA HIS A 117 -7.05 9.14 -1.31
C HIS A 117 -6.04 8.65 -2.35
N ALA A 118 -5.87 7.34 -2.47
CA ALA A 118 -5.13 6.69 -3.54
C ALA A 118 -5.59 5.25 -3.72
N VAL A 119 -5.27 4.68 -4.89
CA VAL A 119 -5.60 3.30 -5.26
C VAL A 119 -4.33 2.52 -5.52
N LEU A 120 -4.18 1.35 -4.90
CA LEU A 120 -3.17 0.37 -5.26
C LEU A 120 -3.74 -0.53 -6.35
N LEU A 121 -3.27 -0.33 -7.59
CA LEU A 121 -3.73 -1.09 -8.75
C LEU A 121 -2.81 -2.29 -9.01
N SER A 122 -3.37 -3.48 -8.98
CA SER A 122 -2.62 -4.73 -9.02
C SER A 122 -3.37 -5.88 -9.71
N PRO A 123 -2.68 -6.97 -10.10
CA PRO A 123 -1.23 -7.09 -10.14
C PRO A 123 -0.68 -6.59 -11.49
N VAL A 124 0.36 -5.75 -11.47
CA VAL A 124 1.00 -5.27 -12.70
C VAL A 124 1.74 -6.40 -13.40
N PHE A 125 2.57 -7.13 -12.64
CA PHE A 125 3.35 -8.29 -13.11
C PHE A 125 3.05 -9.53 -12.25
N ALA A 126 3.51 -10.70 -12.72
CA ALA A 126 3.39 -11.94 -11.96
C ALA A 126 3.98 -11.80 -10.55
N THR A 127 3.28 -12.31 -9.57
CA THR A 127 3.62 -12.15 -8.16
C THR A 127 3.41 -13.45 -7.39
N ARG A 128 4.24 -13.67 -6.36
CA ARG A 128 4.09 -14.81 -5.44
C ARG A 128 2.78 -14.77 -4.64
N SER A 129 2.18 -13.60 -4.48
CA SER A 129 0.92 -13.46 -3.73
C SER A 129 -0.26 -14.12 -4.45
N HIS A 130 -0.21 -14.22 -5.78
CA HIS A 130 -1.24 -14.86 -6.62
C HIS A 130 -0.54 -15.63 -7.76
N PRO A 131 0.08 -16.77 -7.47
CA PRO A 131 0.76 -17.56 -8.48
C PRO A 131 -0.20 -17.98 -9.61
N GLY A 132 0.19 -17.76 -10.86
CA GLY A 132 -0.65 -18.10 -12.02
C GLY A 132 -1.86 -17.21 -12.26
N GLY A 133 -2.08 -16.18 -11.43
CA GLY A 133 -3.15 -15.21 -11.62
C GLY A 133 -2.93 -14.31 -12.85
N ALA A 134 -4.03 -13.83 -13.43
CA ALA A 134 -3.99 -12.88 -14.54
C ALA A 134 -3.29 -11.58 -14.12
N VAL A 135 -2.37 -11.09 -14.94
CA VAL A 135 -1.64 -9.85 -14.73
C VAL A 135 -2.13 -8.76 -15.69
N LEU A 136 -1.97 -7.52 -15.29
CA LEU A 136 -2.35 -6.38 -16.14
C LEU A 136 -1.33 -6.14 -17.26
N GLY A 137 -0.06 -6.29 -16.95
CA GLY A 137 1.02 -5.78 -17.81
C GLY A 137 1.06 -4.26 -17.83
N SER A 138 2.12 -3.70 -18.40
CA SER A 138 2.35 -2.23 -18.37
C SER A 138 1.28 -1.46 -19.13
N VAL A 139 0.84 -1.96 -20.30
CA VAL A 139 -0.12 -1.25 -21.17
C VAL A 139 -1.49 -1.15 -20.49
N ARG A 140 -2.04 -2.29 -20.07
CA ARG A 140 -3.35 -2.32 -19.42
C ARG A 140 -3.33 -1.59 -18.08
N PHE A 141 -2.25 -1.72 -17.32
CA PHE A 141 -2.06 -0.95 -16.09
C PHE A 141 -2.20 0.56 -16.34
N ARG A 142 -1.46 1.11 -17.32
CA ARG A 142 -1.51 2.54 -17.65
C ARG A 142 -2.91 2.96 -18.08
N HIS A 143 -3.57 2.16 -18.91
CA HIS A 143 -4.93 2.43 -19.36
C HIS A 143 -5.92 2.49 -18.18
N LEU A 144 -5.85 1.53 -17.28
CA LEU A 144 -6.72 1.52 -16.09
C LEU A 144 -6.39 2.66 -15.13
N ALA A 145 -5.10 2.99 -14.96
CA ALA A 145 -4.68 4.07 -14.10
C ALA A 145 -5.19 5.44 -14.56
N GLN A 146 -5.37 5.65 -15.86
CA GLN A 146 -5.95 6.87 -16.42
C GLN A 146 -7.45 7.05 -16.08
N LEU A 147 -8.15 5.98 -15.70
CA LEU A 147 -9.54 6.05 -15.26
C LEU A 147 -9.68 6.56 -13.81
N ALA A 148 -8.57 6.61 -13.08
CA ALA A 148 -8.58 7.08 -11.70
C ALA A 148 -8.44 8.60 -11.63
N SER A 149 -9.33 9.24 -10.85
CA SER A 149 -9.24 10.66 -10.49
C SER A 149 -8.39 10.91 -9.23
N VAL A 150 -7.88 9.84 -8.62
CA VAL A 150 -6.99 9.86 -7.45
C VAL A 150 -5.64 9.24 -7.84
N PRO A 151 -4.55 9.54 -7.11
CA PRO A 151 -3.26 8.93 -7.36
C PRO A 151 -3.32 7.40 -7.40
N VAL A 152 -2.60 6.80 -8.37
CA VAL A 152 -2.48 5.35 -8.51
C VAL A 152 -1.08 4.91 -8.12
N ILE A 153 -1.02 3.90 -7.27
CA ILE A 153 0.20 3.22 -6.82
C ILE A 153 0.24 1.86 -7.53
N ALA A 154 1.26 1.62 -8.33
CA ALA A 154 1.45 0.34 -9.00
C ALA A 154 1.87 -0.74 -8.00
N LEU A 155 1.21 -1.91 -8.01
CA LEU A 155 1.52 -3.03 -7.12
C LEU A 155 1.49 -4.35 -7.89
N GLY A 156 2.29 -5.31 -7.46
CA GLY A 156 2.33 -6.68 -7.96
C GLY A 156 3.55 -6.98 -8.81
N GLY A 157 4.39 -7.85 -8.28
CA GLY A 157 5.59 -8.33 -8.93
C GLY A 157 6.64 -7.26 -9.28
N LEU A 158 6.57 -6.09 -8.60
CA LEU A 158 7.47 -4.97 -8.83
C LEU A 158 8.77 -5.15 -8.04
N THR A 159 9.86 -4.85 -8.72
CA THR A 159 11.20 -4.62 -8.19
C THR A 159 11.66 -3.23 -8.63
N LYS A 160 12.74 -2.73 -8.08
CA LYS A 160 13.30 -1.42 -8.49
C LYS A 160 13.55 -1.35 -10.02
N ALA A 161 14.07 -2.42 -10.62
CA ALA A 161 14.31 -2.48 -12.07
C ALA A 161 13.00 -2.47 -12.89
N LYS A 162 12.00 -3.23 -12.45
CA LYS A 162 10.68 -3.26 -13.11
C LYS A 162 9.92 -1.94 -12.93
N ALA A 163 10.02 -1.32 -11.77
CA ALA A 163 9.42 -0.01 -11.51
C ALA A 163 10.04 1.08 -12.40
N ALA A 164 11.36 1.07 -12.58
CA ALA A 164 12.05 1.98 -13.51
C ALA A 164 11.57 1.80 -14.96
N ARG A 165 11.38 0.54 -15.41
CA ARG A 165 10.86 0.25 -16.76
C ARG A 165 9.38 0.60 -16.92
N LEU A 166 8.60 0.46 -15.84
CA LEU A 166 7.20 0.85 -15.84
C LEU A 166 7.07 2.37 -15.98
N ASP A 167 8.05 3.13 -15.53
CA ASP A 167 8.07 4.60 -15.58
C ASP A 167 6.76 5.18 -15.03
N TRP A 168 6.44 4.80 -13.80
CA TRP A 168 5.24 5.24 -13.10
C TRP A 168 5.64 5.90 -11.77
N PRO A 169 5.07 7.05 -11.41
CA PRO A 169 5.58 7.87 -10.31
C PRO A 169 5.46 7.24 -8.92
N ARG A 170 4.52 6.30 -8.75
CA ARG A 170 4.28 5.65 -7.44
C ARG A 170 4.17 4.14 -7.57
N TRP A 171 4.92 3.43 -6.77
CA TRP A 171 4.89 1.98 -6.78
C TRP A 171 5.08 1.37 -5.40
N ALA A 172 4.66 0.12 -5.27
CA ALA A 172 4.70 -0.64 -4.03
C ALA A 172 5.25 -2.05 -4.29
N ALA A 173 5.90 -2.61 -3.30
CA ALA A 173 6.40 -3.98 -3.33
C ALA A 173 6.25 -4.68 -1.97
N ILE A 174 6.27 -6.01 -2.00
CA ILE A 174 6.39 -6.90 -0.84
C ILE A 174 7.84 -7.41 -0.79
N ASP A 175 8.21 -8.22 -1.77
CA ASP A 175 9.53 -8.87 -1.82
C ASP A 175 10.61 -8.02 -2.52
N GLY A 176 10.23 -7.03 -3.28
CA GLY A 176 11.13 -6.27 -4.15
C GLY A 176 11.98 -5.19 -3.49
N LEU A 177 11.85 -5.02 -2.17
CA LEU A 177 12.57 -4.02 -1.37
C LEU A 177 13.34 -4.63 -0.19
N SER A 178 13.25 -5.92 -0.01
CA SER A 178 13.98 -6.69 1.01
C SER A 178 15.36 -7.13 0.52
#